data_e9930ed1035d4a5f62746f17c3424b07
#
_entry.id   e9930ed1035d4a5f62746f17c3424b07
#
_cell.length_a   1.000
_cell.length_b   1.000
_cell.length_c   1.000
_cell.angle_alpha   90.00
_cell.angle_beta   90.00
_cell.angle_gamma   90.00
#
_symmetry.space_group_name_H-M   'P 1'
#
loop_
_entity.id
_entity.type
_entity.pdbx_description
1 polymer ?
#
loop_
_entity_poly.entity_id
_entity_poly.type
_entity_poly.pdbx_seq_one_letter_code
_entity_poly.pdbx_strand_id
1 'polypeptide(L)'
;RGLILFYFLAGALSLVVLTSISPDRVAQQAIMFAVGLVLFVYLSAQDAAVYKTFAPFGYLLSIILLIATLLLGSSVRGSTRWIPIGSFQLQAGEFVKPLLVVAFAFFIKLFPPKNLKNIIINVVLFVVPALFIFKQPDLGTALVVSSIWVAEMFVGGLSYWVIGGVLATMGVFAEYLPKFLHDYQLKRLENFVDPL
;
A
#
# COMPACT_ATOMS: atom_id res chain seq x y z
N ARG A 1 6.19 19.26 -13.90
CA ARG A 1 5.06 19.78 -14.71
C ARG A 1 4.16 18.65 -15.22
N GLY A 2 4.70 17.58 -15.81
CA GLY A 2 3.90 16.46 -16.33
C GLY A 2 3.04 15.74 -15.28
N LEU A 3 3.57 15.48 -14.07
CA LEU A 3 2.83 14.85 -12.98
C LEU A 3 1.63 15.69 -12.52
N ILE A 4 1.77 17.01 -12.46
CA ILE A 4 0.67 17.91 -12.08
C ILE A 4 -0.43 17.87 -13.15
N LEU A 5 -0.05 17.94 -14.43
CA LEU A 5 -1.01 17.83 -15.53
C LEU A 5 -1.78 16.51 -15.49
N PHE A 6 -1.05 15.41 -15.30
CA PHE A 6 -1.65 14.07 -15.16
C PHE A 6 -2.62 13.99 -13.97
N TYR A 7 -2.25 14.56 -12.83
CA TYR A 7 -3.11 14.63 -11.65
C TYR A 7 -4.44 15.35 -11.96
N PHE A 8 -4.38 16.52 -12.62
CA PHE A 8 -5.59 17.27 -13.00
C PHE A 8 -6.45 16.54 -14.02
N LEU A 9 -5.84 15.91 -15.03
CA LEU A 9 -6.58 15.12 -16.02
C LEU A 9 -7.28 13.92 -15.40
N ALA A 10 -6.59 13.17 -14.54
CA ALA A 10 -7.16 12.03 -13.85
C ALA A 10 -8.28 12.46 -12.88
N GLY A 11 -8.10 13.56 -12.16
CA GLY A 11 -9.13 14.11 -11.27
C GLY A 11 -10.36 14.61 -12.04
N ALA A 12 -10.18 15.34 -13.12
CA ALA A 12 -11.28 15.80 -13.96
C ALA A 12 -12.07 14.62 -14.54
N LEU A 13 -11.38 13.62 -15.10
CA LEU A 13 -12.02 12.41 -15.61
C LEU A 13 -12.80 11.68 -14.51
N SER A 14 -12.21 11.53 -13.32
CA SER A 14 -12.89 10.92 -12.17
C SER A 14 -14.17 11.65 -11.78
N LEU A 15 -14.13 12.98 -11.72
CA LEU A 15 -15.32 13.78 -11.40
C LEU A 15 -16.40 13.65 -12.48
N VAL A 16 -16.05 13.70 -13.77
CA VAL A 16 -16.99 13.52 -14.88
C VAL A 16 -17.66 12.14 -14.82
N VAL A 17 -16.90 11.08 -14.61
CA VAL A 17 -17.45 9.72 -14.49
C VAL A 17 -18.38 9.64 -13.28
N LEU A 18 -17.99 10.25 -12.16
CA LEU A 18 -18.75 10.18 -10.92
C LEU A 18 -20.10 10.92 -11.03
N THR A 19 -20.19 12.01 -11.83
CA THR A 19 -21.48 12.69 -12.07
C THR A 19 -22.52 11.79 -12.73
N SER A 20 -22.07 10.81 -13.50
CA SER A 20 -22.97 9.86 -14.18
C SER A 20 -23.34 8.64 -13.31
N ILE A 21 -22.43 8.20 -12.42
CA ILE A 21 -22.60 6.94 -11.66
C ILE A 21 -23.14 7.20 -10.25
N SER A 22 -22.64 8.23 -9.56
CA SER A 22 -22.96 8.55 -8.16
C SER A 22 -22.87 10.05 -7.92
N PRO A 23 -23.84 10.86 -8.35
CA PRO A 23 -23.81 12.32 -8.24
C PRO A 23 -23.66 12.81 -6.79
N ASP A 24 -24.23 12.08 -5.84
CA ASP A 24 -24.16 12.32 -4.40
C ASP A 24 -22.71 12.34 -3.83
N ARG A 25 -21.79 11.67 -4.51
CA ARG A 25 -20.37 11.56 -4.09
C ARG A 25 -19.43 12.57 -4.76
N VAL A 26 -19.90 13.32 -5.75
CA VAL A 26 -19.07 14.27 -6.52
C VAL A 26 -18.44 15.32 -5.61
N ALA A 27 -19.22 15.90 -4.68
CA ALA A 27 -18.70 16.91 -3.76
C ALA A 27 -17.61 16.34 -2.84
N GLN A 28 -17.81 15.14 -2.30
CA GLN A 28 -16.82 14.45 -1.49
C GLN A 28 -15.52 14.18 -2.28
N GLN A 29 -15.64 13.70 -3.51
CA GLN A 29 -14.50 13.44 -4.39
C GLN A 29 -13.73 14.73 -4.70
N ALA A 30 -14.42 15.83 -4.99
CA ALA A 30 -13.81 17.13 -5.27
C ALA A 30 -13.03 17.66 -4.04
N ILE A 31 -13.57 17.52 -2.84
CA ILE A 31 -12.89 17.90 -1.58
C ILE A 31 -11.63 17.04 -1.41
N MET A 32 -11.72 15.73 -1.55
CA MET A 32 -10.56 14.84 -1.41
C MET A 32 -9.50 15.12 -2.45
N PHE A 33 -9.89 15.44 -3.68
CA PHE A 33 -8.98 15.86 -4.74
C PHE A 33 -8.25 17.17 -4.36
N ALA A 34 -8.97 18.18 -3.85
CA ALA A 34 -8.37 19.44 -3.41
C ALA A 34 -7.39 19.22 -2.24
N VAL A 35 -7.79 18.42 -1.23
CA VAL A 35 -6.91 18.05 -0.10
C VAL A 35 -5.66 17.33 -0.58
N GLY A 36 -5.81 16.37 -1.51
CA GLY A 36 -4.70 15.65 -2.10
C GLY A 36 -3.73 16.58 -2.84
N LEU A 37 -4.25 17.58 -3.56
CA LEU A 37 -3.42 18.57 -4.24
C LEU A 37 -2.62 19.45 -3.25
N VAL A 38 -3.27 19.92 -2.18
CA VAL A 38 -2.59 20.71 -1.13
C VAL A 38 -1.48 19.89 -0.49
N LEU A 39 -1.76 18.63 -0.12
CA LEU A 39 -0.75 17.73 0.43
C LEU A 39 0.38 17.47 -0.56
N PHE A 40 0.06 17.24 -1.84
CA PHE A 40 1.07 17.04 -2.88
C PHE A 40 2.03 18.24 -2.99
N VAL A 41 1.48 19.46 -3.06
CA VAL A 41 2.30 20.69 -3.15
C VAL A 41 3.12 20.88 -1.89
N TYR A 42 2.52 20.72 -0.71
CA TYR A 42 3.21 20.86 0.58
C TYR A 42 4.35 19.85 0.71
N LEU A 43 4.08 18.57 0.48
CA LEU A 43 5.08 17.52 0.59
C LEU A 43 6.18 17.66 -0.47
N SER A 44 5.84 18.02 -1.71
CA SER A 44 6.84 18.19 -2.77
C SER A 44 7.85 19.32 -2.52
N ALA A 45 7.49 20.27 -1.65
CA ALA A 45 8.36 21.38 -1.25
C ALA A 45 9.28 21.03 -0.04
N GLN A 46 9.10 19.86 0.59
CA GLN A 46 9.89 19.48 1.75
C GLN A 46 11.26 18.90 1.36
N ASP A 47 12.25 19.18 2.18
CA ASP A 47 13.59 18.61 2.03
C ASP A 47 13.65 17.13 2.41
N ALA A 48 14.57 16.39 1.79
CA ALA A 48 14.80 14.98 2.11
C ALA A 48 15.15 14.73 3.60
N ALA A 49 15.67 15.72 4.30
CA ALA A 49 15.94 15.64 5.73
C ALA A 49 14.67 15.48 6.56
N VAL A 50 13.59 16.16 6.18
CA VAL A 50 12.27 16.06 6.83
C VAL A 50 11.77 14.63 6.74
N TYR A 51 11.77 14.04 5.55
CA TYR A 51 11.34 12.66 5.34
C TYR A 51 12.15 11.66 6.16
N LYS A 52 13.46 11.83 6.24
CA LYS A 52 14.34 10.97 7.07
C LYS A 52 13.99 11.04 8.55
N THR A 53 13.74 12.25 9.05
CA THR A 53 13.39 12.47 10.46
C THR A 53 12.06 11.83 10.82
N PHE A 54 11.06 11.93 9.94
CA PHE A 54 9.72 11.43 10.19
C PHE A 54 9.49 9.96 9.77
N ALA A 55 10.41 9.35 9.02
CA ALA A 55 10.27 7.97 8.55
C ALA A 55 9.99 6.93 9.65
N PRO A 56 10.73 6.89 10.80
CA PRO A 56 10.43 5.94 11.87
C PRO A 56 9.05 6.16 12.49
N PHE A 57 8.62 7.43 12.64
CA PHE A 57 7.29 7.78 13.14
C PHE A 57 6.21 7.37 12.13
N GLY A 58 6.46 7.54 10.83
CA GLY A 58 5.58 7.09 9.76
C GLY A 58 5.40 5.57 9.77
N TYR A 59 6.47 4.81 10.02
CA TYR A 59 6.40 3.38 10.21
C TYR A 59 5.52 3.00 11.41
N LEU A 60 5.76 3.61 12.57
CA LEU A 60 4.98 3.36 13.78
C LEU A 60 3.50 3.73 13.57
N LEU A 61 3.24 4.88 12.95
CA LEU A 61 1.88 5.30 12.61
C LEU A 61 1.19 4.30 11.68
N SER A 62 1.92 3.75 10.70
CA SER A 62 1.41 2.69 9.82
C SER A 62 0.96 1.46 10.61
N ILE A 63 1.77 1.01 11.56
CA ILE A 63 1.41 -0.13 12.41
C ILE A 63 0.18 0.19 13.28
N ILE A 64 0.13 1.38 13.88
CA ILE A 64 -1.02 1.83 14.68
C ILE A 64 -2.30 1.86 13.83
N LEU A 65 -2.26 2.42 12.62
CA LEU A 65 -3.40 2.46 11.71
C LEU A 65 -3.87 1.07 11.30
N LEU A 66 -2.94 0.16 11.03
CA LEU A 66 -3.27 -1.23 10.68
C LEU A 66 -3.91 -1.98 11.86
N ILE A 67 -3.39 -1.80 13.08
CA ILE A 67 -3.99 -2.37 14.28
C ILE A 67 -5.37 -1.76 14.55
N ALA A 68 -5.50 -0.44 14.46
CA ALA A 68 -6.78 0.25 14.63
C ALA A 68 -7.82 -0.27 13.63
N THR A 69 -7.43 -0.54 12.39
CA THR A 69 -8.32 -1.12 11.39
C THR A 69 -8.80 -2.52 11.77
N LEU A 70 -7.94 -3.36 12.35
CA LEU A 70 -8.34 -4.70 12.80
C LEU A 70 -9.30 -4.64 14.01
N LEU A 71 -9.14 -3.65 14.88
CA LEU A 71 -9.93 -3.53 16.10
C LEU A 71 -11.26 -2.76 15.89
N LEU A 72 -11.24 -1.72 15.07
CA LEU A 72 -12.35 -0.77 14.92
C LEU A 72 -12.99 -0.83 13.52
N GLY A 73 -12.39 -1.58 12.60
CA GLY A 73 -12.83 -1.63 11.22
C GLY A 73 -14.16 -2.35 11.04
N SER A 74 -14.95 -1.88 10.09
CA SER A 74 -16.16 -2.55 9.64
C SER A 74 -15.86 -3.59 8.57
N SER A 75 -16.50 -4.75 8.68
CA SER A 75 -16.40 -5.80 7.67
C SER A 75 -17.32 -5.48 6.50
N VAL A 76 -16.73 -5.25 5.33
CA VAL A 76 -17.47 -5.02 4.08
C VAL A 76 -17.02 -6.06 3.06
N ARG A 77 -17.96 -6.88 2.60
CA ARG A 77 -17.72 -7.98 1.63
C ARG A 77 -16.62 -8.95 2.06
N GLY A 78 -16.59 -9.30 3.35
CA GLY A 78 -15.64 -10.28 3.90
C GLY A 78 -14.24 -9.73 4.22
N SER A 79 -14.05 -8.41 4.21
CA SER A 79 -12.77 -7.79 4.50
C SER A 79 -12.94 -6.56 5.40
N THR A 80 -12.08 -6.46 6.42
CA THR A 80 -12.09 -5.39 7.42
C THR A 80 -11.03 -4.35 7.04
N ARG A 81 -11.41 -3.36 6.20
CA ARG A 81 -10.46 -2.38 5.62
C ARG A 81 -10.81 -0.94 5.95
N TRP A 82 -12.03 -0.71 6.40
CA TRP A 82 -12.60 0.62 6.55
C TRP A 82 -12.87 0.94 8.00
N ILE A 83 -12.35 2.06 8.47
CA ILE A 83 -12.68 2.61 9.80
C ILE A 83 -13.80 3.62 9.61
N PRO A 84 -15.00 3.39 10.16
CA PRO A 84 -16.09 4.35 10.09
C PRO A 84 -15.80 5.55 11.01
N ILE A 85 -15.79 6.77 10.45
CA ILE A 85 -15.63 8.03 11.19
C ILE A 85 -16.84 8.91 10.86
N GLY A 86 -17.91 8.76 11.62
CA GLY A 86 -19.19 9.43 11.33
C GLY A 86 -19.75 8.97 9.98
N SER A 87 -20.02 9.91 9.07
CA SER A 87 -20.47 9.64 7.70
C SER A 87 -19.32 9.28 6.72
N PHE A 88 -18.07 9.39 7.18
CA PHE A 88 -16.87 9.14 6.38
C PHE A 88 -16.29 7.74 6.68
N GLN A 89 -15.71 7.10 5.66
CA GLN A 89 -15.00 5.83 5.81
C GLN A 89 -13.53 6.03 5.47
N LEU A 90 -12.66 5.85 6.44
CA LEU A 90 -11.22 5.91 6.26
C LEU A 90 -10.69 4.52 5.86
N GLN A 91 -10.03 4.42 4.72
CA GLN A 91 -9.28 3.22 4.36
C GLN A 91 -7.83 3.36 4.80
N ALA A 92 -7.47 2.74 5.92
CA ALA A 92 -6.13 2.85 6.47
C ALA A 92 -5.03 2.41 5.48
N GLY A 93 -5.30 1.39 4.66
CA GLY A 93 -4.37 0.90 3.65
C GLY A 93 -3.89 1.98 2.66
N GLU A 94 -4.74 2.98 2.33
CA GLU A 94 -4.36 4.07 1.44
C GLU A 94 -3.34 5.02 2.10
N PHE A 95 -3.49 5.28 3.39
CA PHE A 95 -2.55 6.12 4.16
C PHE A 95 -1.26 5.39 4.50
N VAL A 96 -1.33 4.09 4.76
CA VAL A 96 -0.17 3.26 5.12
C VAL A 96 0.82 3.13 3.95
N LYS A 97 0.35 3.05 2.71
CA LYS A 97 1.23 2.92 1.53
C LYS A 97 2.29 4.02 1.43
N PRO A 98 1.96 5.31 1.37
CA PRO A 98 2.97 6.37 1.29
C PRO A 98 3.86 6.45 2.54
N LEU A 99 3.33 6.16 3.73
CA LEU A 99 4.13 6.12 4.95
C LEU A 99 5.17 5.00 4.91
N LEU A 100 4.78 3.81 4.43
CA LEU A 100 5.69 2.68 4.30
C LEU A 100 6.74 2.88 3.21
N VAL A 101 6.41 3.54 2.08
CA VAL A 101 7.40 3.92 1.07
C VAL A 101 8.54 4.72 1.71
N VAL A 102 8.22 5.77 2.46
CA VAL A 102 9.22 6.61 3.10
C VAL A 102 9.99 5.83 4.19
N ALA A 103 9.29 5.02 4.96
CA ALA A 103 9.89 4.23 6.04
C ALA A 103 10.83 3.14 5.52
N PHE A 104 10.43 2.38 4.52
CA PHE A 104 11.27 1.32 3.94
C PHE A 104 12.51 1.92 3.26
N ALA A 105 12.38 3.00 2.48
CA ALA A 105 13.51 3.72 1.90
C ALA A 105 14.51 4.19 2.97
N PHE A 106 14.02 4.68 4.11
CA PHE A 106 14.84 5.07 5.25
C PHE A 106 15.58 3.87 5.86
N PHE A 107 14.87 2.77 6.16
CA PHE A 107 15.48 1.59 6.78
C PHE A 107 16.45 0.88 5.84
N ILE A 108 16.14 0.79 4.54
CA ILE A 108 17.04 0.21 3.53
C ILE A 108 18.31 1.06 3.41
N LYS A 109 18.22 2.38 3.52
CA LYS A 109 19.40 3.25 3.58
C LYS A 109 20.23 3.04 4.85
N LEU A 110 19.57 2.81 5.99
CA LEU A 110 20.25 2.55 7.28
C LEU A 110 20.87 1.15 7.33
N PHE A 111 20.19 0.17 6.73
CA PHE A 111 20.58 -1.25 6.67
C PHE A 111 20.64 -1.72 5.22
N PRO A 112 21.62 -1.29 4.39
CA PRO A 112 21.69 -1.68 2.99
C PRO A 112 21.72 -3.21 2.84
N PRO A 113 20.94 -3.82 1.93
CA PRO A 113 20.76 -5.27 1.82
C PRO A 113 21.96 -5.96 1.13
N LYS A 114 23.19 -5.64 1.56
CA LYS A 114 24.45 -6.18 1.03
C LYS A 114 24.93 -7.41 1.78
N ASN A 115 24.37 -7.70 2.94
CA ASN A 115 24.69 -8.87 3.76
C ASN A 115 23.41 -9.48 4.36
N LEU A 116 23.50 -10.74 4.76
CA LEU A 116 22.36 -11.50 5.27
C LEU A 116 21.70 -10.83 6.47
N LYS A 117 22.47 -10.27 7.41
CA LYS A 117 21.93 -9.58 8.61
C LYS A 117 21.02 -8.42 8.21
N ASN A 118 21.47 -7.56 7.32
CA ASN A 118 20.68 -6.42 6.86
C ASN A 118 19.46 -6.83 6.05
N ILE A 119 19.58 -7.88 5.24
CA ILE A 119 18.43 -8.47 4.52
C ILE A 119 17.37 -8.93 5.54
N ILE A 120 17.76 -9.69 6.57
CA ILE A 120 16.84 -10.17 7.61
C ILE A 120 16.17 -8.99 8.33
N ILE A 121 16.91 -7.94 8.69
CA ILE A 121 16.34 -6.75 9.34
C ILE A 121 15.24 -6.14 8.45
N ASN A 122 15.52 -5.92 7.17
CA ASN A 122 14.53 -5.35 6.24
C ASN A 122 13.34 -6.28 6.01
N VAL A 123 13.55 -7.60 5.96
CA VAL A 123 12.46 -8.60 5.90
C VAL A 123 11.57 -8.51 7.13
N VAL A 124 12.15 -8.43 8.35
CA VAL A 124 11.36 -8.30 9.59
C VAL A 124 10.54 -7.01 9.57
N LEU A 125 11.15 -5.88 9.18
CA LEU A 125 10.47 -4.59 9.08
C LEU A 125 9.33 -4.61 8.04
N PHE A 126 9.45 -5.38 6.98
CA PHE A 126 8.39 -5.58 5.99
C PHE A 126 7.31 -6.55 6.49
N VAL A 127 7.69 -7.67 7.09
CA VAL A 127 6.75 -8.73 7.51
C VAL A 127 5.76 -8.22 8.55
N VAL A 128 6.17 -7.33 9.45
CA VAL A 128 5.28 -6.78 10.49
C VAL A 128 4.04 -6.10 9.89
N PRO A 129 4.15 -5.05 9.05
CA PRO A 129 2.96 -4.45 8.42
C PRO A 129 2.25 -5.41 7.46
N ALA A 130 2.99 -6.26 6.73
CA ALA A 130 2.42 -7.22 5.79
C ALA A 130 1.48 -8.22 6.49
N LEU A 131 1.85 -8.72 7.67
CA LEU A 131 1.00 -9.62 8.47
C LEU A 131 -0.31 -8.94 8.90
N PHE A 132 -0.27 -7.67 9.30
CA PHE A 132 -1.50 -6.94 9.65
C PHE A 132 -2.39 -6.73 8.42
N ILE A 133 -1.82 -6.38 7.26
CA ILE A 133 -2.57 -6.23 6.00
C ILE A 133 -3.17 -7.57 5.58
N PHE A 134 -2.43 -8.65 5.70
CA PHE A 134 -2.91 -10.00 5.38
C PHE A 134 -4.08 -10.43 6.29
N LYS A 135 -4.02 -10.10 7.59
CA LYS A 135 -5.11 -10.34 8.55
C LYS A 135 -6.38 -9.53 8.26
N GLN A 136 -6.30 -8.43 7.49
CA GLN A 136 -7.44 -7.64 7.04
C GLN A 136 -8.10 -8.19 5.77
N PRO A 137 -7.79 -9.37 5.33
CA PRO A 137 -7.85 -9.98 3.99
C PRO A 137 -7.74 -8.96 2.83
N ASP A 138 -6.74 -8.06 2.85
CA ASP A 138 -6.53 -7.05 1.80
C ASP A 138 -5.37 -7.44 0.86
N LEU A 139 -5.67 -8.35 -0.06
CA LEU A 139 -4.69 -8.84 -1.04
C LEU A 139 -4.14 -7.69 -1.92
N GLY A 140 -5.00 -6.74 -2.32
CA GLY A 140 -4.58 -5.62 -3.16
C GLY A 140 -3.52 -4.75 -2.49
N THR A 141 -3.78 -4.31 -1.27
CA THR A 141 -2.80 -3.53 -0.49
C THR A 141 -1.55 -4.35 -0.18
N ALA A 142 -1.70 -5.65 0.14
CA ALA A 142 -0.55 -6.53 0.39
C ALA A 142 0.37 -6.63 -0.83
N LEU A 143 -0.18 -6.82 -2.03
CA LEU A 143 0.59 -6.88 -3.28
C LEU A 143 1.30 -5.56 -3.58
N VAL A 144 0.62 -4.41 -3.42
CA VAL A 144 1.21 -3.10 -3.65
C VAL A 144 2.37 -2.84 -2.67
N VAL A 145 2.17 -3.06 -1.38
CA VAL A 145 3.22 -2.85 -0.36
C VAL A 145 4.40 -3.80 -0.57
N SER A 146 4.14 -5.06 -0.95
CA SER A 146 5.19 -6.02 -1.28
C SER A 146 6.00 -5.59 -2.51
N SER A 147 5.33 -5.12 -3.57
CA SER A 147 5.98 -4.63 -4.78
C SER A 147 6.86 -3.41 -4.51
N ILE A 148 6.36 -2.46 -3.68
CA ILE A 148 7.14 -1.30 -3.24
C ILE A 148 8.40 -1.76 -2.51
N TRP A 149 8.26 -2.61 -1.50
CA TRP A 149 9.39 -3.08 -0.71
C TRP A 149 10.43 -3.83 -1.56
N VAL A 150 10.00 -4.72 -2.47
CA VAL A 150 10.90 -5.43 -3.38
C VAL A 150 11.66 -4.45 -4.29
N ALA A 151 10.95 -3.47 -4.86
CA ALA A 151 11.57 -2.45 -5.71
C ALA A 151 12.63 -1.62 -4.95
N GLU A 152 12.30 -1.22 -3.72
CA GLU A 152 13.23 -0.46 -2.87
C GLU A 152 14.44 -1.29 -2.42
N MET A 153 14.24 -2.57 -2.07
CA MET A 153 15.34 -3.50 -1.77
C MET A 153 16.28 -3.65 -2.98
N PHE A 154 15.73 -3.72 -4.17
CA PHE A 154 16.48 -3.77 -5.40
C PHE A 154 17.31 -2.50 -5.61
N VAL A 155 16.69 -1.32 -5.49
CA VAL A 155 17.39 -0.02 -5.56
C VAL A 155 18.44 0.11 -4.45
N GLY A 156 18.18 -0.47 -3.27
CA GLY A 156 19.09 -0.51 -2.12
C GLY A 156 20.32 -1.42 -2.31
N GLY A 157 20.38 -2.16 -3.41
CA GLY A 157 21.52 -3.01 -3.79
C GLY A 157 21.35 -4.50 -3.46
N LEU A 158 20.10 -4.98 -3.32
CA LEU A 158 19.83 -6.42 -3.22
C LEU A 158 20.26 -7.12 -4.52
N SER A 159 20.98 -8.23 -4.39
CA SER A 159 21.45 -9.01 -5.55
C SER A 159 20.30 -9.59 -6.36
N TYR A 160 20.40 -9.52 -7.70
CA TYR A 160 19.47 -10.12 -8.65
C TYR A 160 19.26 -11.63 -8.40
N TRP A 161 20.32 -12.32 -7.98
CA TRP A 161 20.26 -13.76 -7.70
C TRP A 161 19.37 -14.08 -6.51
N VAL A 162 19.34 -13.20 -5.50
CA VAL A 162 18.44 -13.35 -4.36
C VAL A 162 16.99 -13.16 -4.80
N ILE A 163 16.73 -12.14 -5.61
CA ILE A 163 15.39 -11.87 -6.16
C ILE A 163 14.94 -13.05 -7.04
N GLY A 164 15.80 -13.50 -7.95
CA GLY A 164 15.53 -14.65 -8.80
C GLY A 164 15.25 -15.93 -8.01
N GLY A 165 16.02 -16.17 -6.95
CA GLY A 165 15.81 -17.31 -6.05
C GLY A 165 14.46 -17.23 -5.31
N VAL A 166 14.09 -16.04 -4.80
CA VAL A 166 12.78 -15.83 -4.15
C VAL A 166 11.63 -16.03 -5.14
N LEU A 167 11.71 -15.46 -6.33
CA LEU A 167 10.68 -15.62 -7.35
C LEU A 167 10.54 -17.08 -7.82
N ALA A 168 11.66 -17.79 -8.01
CA ALA A 168 11.64 -19.21 -8.34
C ALA A 168 10.99 -20.04 -7.23
N THR A 169 11.32 -19.76 -5.95
CA THR A 169 10.70 -20.42 -4.80
C THR A 169 9.20 -20.14 -4.76
N MET A 170 8.78 -18.88 -4.94
CA MET A 170 7.36 -18.53 -5.01
C MET A 170 6.64 -19.26 -6.15
N GLY A 171 7.27 -19.41 -7.33
CA GLY A 171 6.73 -20.16 -8.45
C GLY A 171 6.50 -21.64 -8.11
N VAL A 172 7.45 -22.29 -7.45
CA VAL A 172 7.32 -23.69 -7.00
C VAL A 172 6.18 -23.85 -6.00
N PHE A 173 5.98 -22.86 -5.11
CA PHE A 173 4.92 -22.90 -4.09
C PHE A 173 3.59 -22.29 -4.55
N ALA A 174 3.50 -21.80 -5.80
CA ALA A 174 2.29 -21.17 -6.32
C ALA A 174 1.06 -22.10 -6.30
N GLU A 175 1.27 -23.40 -6.50
CA GLU A 175 0.19 -24.41 -6.41
C GLU A 175 -0.43 -24.54 -5.03
N TYR A 176 0.30 -24.16 -3.99
CA TYR A 176 -0.17 -24.19 -2.61
C TYR A 176 -0.86 -22.88 -2.20
N LEU A 177 -0.69 -21.82 -2.96
CA LEU A 177 -1.25 -20.49 -2.68
C LEU A 177 -2.77 -20.51 -2.46
N PRO A 178 -3.59 -21.22 -3.27
CA PRO A 178 -5.04 -21.30 -3.07
C PRO A 178 -5.45 -21.79 -1.68
N LYS A 179 -4.65 -22.64 -1.03
CA LYS A 179 -4.95 -23.19 0.30
C LYS A 179 -4.87 -22.13 1.42
N PHE A 180 -4.20 -21.01 1.17
CA PHE A 180 -4.00 -19.91 2.11
C PHE A 180 -4.88 -18.68 1.82
N LEU A 181 -5.63 -18.72 0.70
CA LEU A 181 -6.50 -17.62 0.29
C LEU A 181 -7.91 -17.84 0.83
N HIS A 182 -8.60 -16.74 1.16
CA HIS A 182 -10.01 -16.76 1.52
C HIS A 182 -10.89 -16.94 0.27
N ASP A 183 -12.06 -17.52 0.43
CA ASP A 183 -12.99 -17.82 -0.69
C ASP A 183 -13.24 -16.62 -1.61
N TYR A 184 -13.38 -15.40 -1.05
CA TYR A 184 -13.59 -14.22 -1.88
C TYR A 184 -12.35 -13.83 -2.71
N GLN A 185 -11.14 -14.17 -2.25
CA GLN A 185 -9.87 -13.93 -2.96
C GLN A 185 -9.72 -14.93 -4.11
N LEU A 186 -10.09 -16.19 -3.85
CA LEU A 186 -10.15 -17.23 -4.88
C LEU A 186 -11.12 -16.86 -5.99
N LYS A 187 -12.36 -16.45 -5.65
CA LYS A 187 -13.34 -15.98 -6.63
C LYS A 187 -12.85 -14.81 -7.48
N ARG A 188 -12.05 -13.90 -6.91
CA ARG A 188 -11.46 -12.81 -7.69
C ARG A 188 -10.41 -13.29 -8.67
N LEU A 189 -9.58 -14.26 -8.29
CA LEU A 189 -8.60 -14.88 -9.19
C LEU A 189 -9.30 -15.67 -10.29
N GLU A 190 -10.31 -16.45 -9.97
CA GLU A 190 -11.13 -17.17 -10.93
C GLU A 190 -11.78 -16.22 -11.94
N ASN A 191 -12.44 -15.17 -11.47
CA ASN A 191 -13.07 -14.16 -12.35
C ASN A 191 -12.06 -13.36 -13.18
N PHE A 192 -10.79 -13.30 -12.78
CA PHE A 192 -9.74 -12.65 -13.56
C PHE A 192 -9.20 -13.55 -14.67
N VAL A 193 -9.14 -14.85 -14.42
CA VAL A 193 -8.64 -15.84 -15.37
C VAL A 193 -9.76 -16.27 -16.34
N ASP A 194 -10.97 -16.40 -15.84
CA ASP A 194 -12.17 -16.78 -16.59
C ASP A 194 -13.31 -15.79 -16.28
N PRO A 195 -13.41 -14.70 -17.06
CA PRO A 195 -14.36 -13.60 -16.80
C PRO A 195 -15.80 -13.89 -17.26
N LEU A 196 -16.18 -15.13 -17.64
CA LEU A 196 -17.54 -15.50 -18.07
C LEU A 196 -18.49 -15.79 -16.91
#